data_e2a7273f81169517ad1a0b6863af85de
#
_entry.id   e2a7273f81169517ad1a0b6863af85de
#
_cell.length_a   1.000
_cell.length_b   1.000
_cell.length_c   1.000
_cell.angle_alpha   90.00
_cell.angle_beta   90.00
_cell.angle_gamma   90.00
#
_symmetry.space_group_name_H-M   'P 1'
#
loop_
_entity.id
_entity.type
_entity.pdbx_description
1 polymer ?
#
loop_
_entity_poly.entity_id
_entity_poly.type
_entity_poly.pdbx_seq_one_letter_code
_entity_poly.pdbx_strand_id
1 'polypeptide(L)'
;MRVAYSQRSSRRRSRTQVLCQYAGRYQFSARGLQRYGWQCDREPLNTLENGQINIKTTVFAFARSLDVWGRSGKFDIVVPEARLEGSALFAGEPRERNVTGLIDPRFRFSVNFYGAPSLSLAEFPNYQQDLIIGASLAITPPVGQYDSSRLINLGNNRWSFKPELGISKRLGAVTLELSGAGTFFTDNDDFLGHRTVSQDPIYQVQAHVIYAFSNGVWVALDTTYFSGGSTSVDGVSNHDFQENTRYGGTLTLPLSRNHSLKLFTSEGAHTRTGSQYDVLGIVWQYRFGGGL
;
A
#
# COMPACT_ATOMS: atom_id res chain seq x y z
N MET A 1 -21.72 41.64 -16.87
CA MET A 1 -20.79 40.71 -17.53
C MET A 1 -20.44 39.63 -16.57
N ARG A 2 -21.13 38.47 -16.64
CA ARG A 2 -20.98 37.38 -15.69
C ARG A 2 -19.81 36.49 -16.14
N VAL A 3 -18.80 36.46 -15.32
CA VAL A 3 -17.64 35.57 -15.52
C VAL A 3 -18.07 34.15 -15.10
N ALA A 4 -18.45 33.35 -16.09
CA ALA A 4 -18.63 31.92 -15.94
C ALA A 4 -17.25 31.22 -16.02
N TYR A 5 -16.45 31.34 -14.97
CA TYR A 5 -15.17 30.66 -14.86
C TYR A 5 -15.19 29.72 -13.66
N SER A 6 -14.84 28.49 -13.93
CA SER A 6 -14.24 27.55 -12.97
C SER A 6 -14.88 26.20 -12.74
N GLN A 7 -16.01 25.85 -13.32
CA GLN A 7 -16.52 24.48 -13.08
C GLN A 7 -16.02 23.41 -14.04
N ARG A 8 -15.30 23.77 -15.12
CA ARG A 8 -14.78 22.77 -16.07
C ARG A 8 -13.41 22.20 -15.73
N SER A 9 -12.60 22.83 -14.89
CA SER A 9 -11.25 22.36 -14.59
C SER A 9 -11.19 21.27 -13.52
N SER A 10 -12.23 21.11 -12.69
CA SER A 10 -12.26 20.05 -11.68
C SER A 10 -12.62 18.67 -12.25
N ARG A 11 -13.18 18.62 -13.45
CA ARG A 11 -13.70 17.38 -14.06
C ARG A 11 -12.63 16.47 -14.66
N ARG A 12 -11.38 16.90 -14.76
CA ARG A 12 -10.34 16.18 -15.54
C ARG A 12 -9.20 15.59 -14.74
N ARG A 13 -9.30 15.57 -13.42
CA ARG A 13 -8.23 15.00 -12.60
C ARG A 13 -8.38 13.49 -12.51
N SER A 14 -7.72 12.79 -13.42
CA SER A 14 -7.61 11.35 -13.33
C SER A 14 -6.71 10.94 -12.16
N ARG A 15 -6.89 9.76 -11.65
CA ARG A 15 -6.15 9.20 -10.53
C ARG A 15 -4.65 9.05 -10.78
N THR A 16 -4.25 8.84 -12.01
CA THR A 16 -2.84 8.81 -12.42
C THR A 16 -2.16 10.17 -12.18
N GLN A 17 -2.92 11.24 -12.26
CA GLN A 17 -2.49 12.60 -11.95
C GLN A 17 -2.61 12.91 -10.44
N VAL A 18 -3.49 12.25 -9.70
CA VAL A 18 -3.56 12.28 -8.24
C VAL A 18 -2.31 11.62 -7.61
N LEU A 19 -1.67 10.72 -8.30
CA LEU A 19 -0.37 10.19 -7.90
C LEU A 19 0.75 11.26 -7.94
N CYS A 20 0.50 12.42 -8.48
CA CYS A 20 1.56 13.37 -8.80
C CYS A 20 1.73 14.57 -7.89
N GLN A 21 0.97 14.85 -6.84
CA GLN A 21 1.15 16.10 -6.08
C GLN A 21 0.62 16.11 -4.66
N TYR A 22 0.82 15.08 -3.84
CA TYR A 22 0.31 15.13 -2.48
C TYR A 22 1.40 14.99 -1.44
N ALA A 23 1.54 16.00 -0.61
CA ALA A 23 2.05 15.86 0.73
C ALA A 23 0.85 15.87 1.68
N GLY A 24 0.76 14.90 2.55
CA GLY A 24 -0.36 14.83 3.47
C GLY A 24 -0.03 14.05 4.73
N ARG A 25 -0.64 14.48 5.81
CA ARG A 25 -0.68 13.69 7.02
C ARG A 25 -1.79 12.67 6.84
N TYR A 26 -1.45 11.39 6.92
CA TYR A 26 -2.41 10.31 6.84
C TYR A 26 -2.66 9.76 8.24
N GLN A 27 -3.89 9.76 8.65
CA GLN A 27 -4.28 9.11 9.87
C GLN A 27 -5.10 7.88 9.51
N PHE A 28 -4.51 6.70 9.69
CA PHE A 28 -5.18 5.43 9.50
C PHE A 28 -5.65 4.95 10.87
N SER A 29 -6.93 4.70 10.99
CA SER A 29 -7.43 3.77 12.00
C SER A 29 -7.72 2.47 11.24
N ALA A 30 -6.74 1.60 11.14
CA ALA A 30 -6.97 0.25 10.70
C ALA A 30 -7.37 -0.57 11.93
N ARG A 31 -8.65 -0.91 12.05
CA ARG A 31 -9.08 -1.99 12.92
C ARG A 31 -9.04 -3.26 12.09
N GLY A 32 -7.90 -3.91 12.11
CA GLY A 32 -7.77 -5.26 11.56
C GLY A 32 -7.95 -6.25 12.70
N LEU A 33 -9.03 -6.99 12.70
CA LEU A 33 -9.12 -8.25 13.41
C LEU A 33 -8.41 -9.27 12.53
N GLN A 34 -7.12 -9.48 12.79
CA GLN A 34 -6.39 -10.58 12.17
C GLN A 34 -6.68 -11.84 13.01
N ARG A 35 -7.53 -12.68 12.49
CA ARG A 35 -7.61 -14.06 12.99
C ARG A 35 -6.58 -14.87 12.22
N TYR A 36 -5.45 -15.14 12.86
CA TYR A 36 -4.51 -16.15 12.37
C TYR A 36 -5.12 -17.52 12.68
N GLY A 37 -5.85 -18.06 11.74
CA GLY A 37 -6.17 -19.47 11.73
C GLY A 37 -4.96 -20.24 11.20
N TRP A 38 -4.01 -20.58 12.05
CA TRP A 38 -2.94 -21.51 11.70
C TRP A 38 -3.53 -22.92 11.78
N GLN A 39 -3.91 -23.49 10.66
CA GLN A 39 -4.04 -24.95 10.56
C GLN A 39 -2.64 -25.50 10.32
N CYS A 40 -1.98 -25.87 11.40
CA CYS A 40 -0.77 -26.68 11.34
C CYS A 40 -1.14 -28.15 11.43
N ASP A 41 -1.05 -28.86 10.30
CA ASP A 41 -0.79 -30.28 10.33
C ASP A 41 0.72 -30.50 10.59
N ARG A 42 1.02 -30.89 11.83
CA ARG A 42 2.19 -31.65 12.28
C ARG A 42 3.58 -31.12 11.96
N GLU A 43 4.08 -30.15 12.79
CA GLU A 43 5.47 -30.16 13.26
C GLU A 43 5.66 -29.20 14.46
N PRO A 44 6.62 -29.43 15.37
CA PRO A 44 6.58 -28.94 16.75
C PRO A 44 7.02 -27.49 17.02
N LEU A 45 7.09 -26.64 16.03
CA LEU A 45 7.41 -25.21 16.20
C LEU A 45 6.21 -24.27 16.16
N ASN A 46 4.99 -24.78 15.94
CA ASN A 46 3.78 -23.95 15.76
C ASN A 46 2.68 -24.30 16.75
N THR A 47 2.91 -23.94 18.00
CA THR A 47 1.88 -24.03 19.04
C THR A 47 1.19 -22.69 19.31
N LEU A 48 1.10 -21.81 18.29
CA LEU A 48 0.31 -20.57 18.38
C LEU A 48 -1.14 -20.87 17.97
N GLU A 49 -2.05 -20.82 18.94
CA GLU A 49 -3.48 -21.00 18.73
C GLU A 49 -4.23 -19.70 19.06
N ASN A 50 -5.37 -19.48 18.39
CA ASN A 50 -6.27 -18.36 18.65
C ASN A 50 -5.60 -16.97 18.59
N GLY A 51 -4.62 -16.78 17.74
CA GLY A 51 -3.93 -15.51 17.58
C GLY A 51 -4.87 -14.39 17.12
N GLN A 52 -4.86 -13.27 17.83
CA GLN A 52 -5.59 -12.05 17.47
C GLN A 52 -4.60 -10.89 17.48
N ILE A 53 -4.65 -10.05 16.46
CA ILE A 53 -3.83 -8.85 16.38
C ILE A 53 -4.71 -7.67 15.99
N ASN A 54 -4.57 -6.58 16.74
CA ASN A 54 -5.15 -5.29 16.42
C ASN A 54 -4.01 -4.28 16.19
N ILE A 55 -4.03 -3.61 15.04
CA ILE A 55 -3.01 -2.63 14.69
C ILE A 55 -3.70 -1.29 14.39
N LYS A 56 -3.31 -0.25 15.16
CA LYS A 56 -3.69 1.13 14.89
C LYS A 56 -2.49 1.84 14.29
N THR A 57 -2.63 2.36 13.08
CA THR A 57 -1.51 2.95 12.34
C THR A 57 -1.78 4.41 12.02
N THR A 58 -0.83 5.28 12.32
CA THR A 58 -0.75 6.66 11.83
C THR A 58 0.28 6.72 10.73
N VAL A 59 -0.06 7.30 9.59
CA VAL A 59 0.85 7.36 8.44
C VAL A 59 1.10 8.79 8.03
N PHE A 60 2.37 9.13 7.91
CA PHE A 60 2.82 10.35 7.24
C PHE A 60 3.30 9.97 5.85
N ALA A 61 2.83 10.68 4.83
CA ALA A 61 3.31 10.48 3.48
C ALA A 61 3.52 11.80 2.77
N PHE A 62 4.56 11.81 1.96
CA PHE A 62 4.91 12.91 1.07
C PHE A 62 5.06 12.36 -0.33
N ALA A 63 4.53 13.09 -1.32
CA ALA A 63 4.72 12.75 -2.72
C ALA A 63 5.01 14.03 -3.52
N ARG A 64 5.98 13.93 -4.44
CA ARG A 64 6.37 15.01 -5.34
C ARG A 64 6.34 14.54 -6.78
N SER A 65 5.72 15.33 -7.65
CA SER A 65 5.84 15.17 -9.10
C SER A 65 7.24 15.53 -9.57
N LEU A 66 7.70 14.84 -10.57
CA LEU A 66 9.00 15.03 -11.18
C LEU A 66 8.84 15.08 -12.69
N ASP A 67 9.67 15.88 -13.34
CA ASP A 67 9.94 15.73 -14.76
C ASP A 67 11.09 14.71 -14.94
N VAL A 68 10.80 13.65 -15.66
CA VAL A 68 11.79 12.62 -15.98
C VAL A 68 11.89 12.57 -17.51
N TRP A 69 12.80 13.38 -18.06
CA TRP A 69 13.02 13.50 -19.51
C TRP A 69 11.73 13.79 -20.31
N GLY A 70 10.93 14.76 -19.82
CA GLY A 70 9.66 15.14 -20.45
C GLY A 70 8.51 14.18 -20.14
N ARG A 71 8.70 13.20 -19.27
CA ARG A 71 7.69 12.27 -18.81
C ARG A 71 7.29 12.54 -17.36
N SER A 72 6.02 12.30 -17.07
CA SER A 72 5.53 12.42 -15.70
C SER A 72 6.17 11.37 -14.81
N GLY A 73 6.91 11.82 -13.81
CA GLY A 73 7.49 11.02 -12.76
C GLY A 73 6.92 11.38 -11.39
N LYS A 74 7.18 10.53 -10.40
CA LYS A 74 6.80 10.77 -9.01
C LYS A 74 7.77 10.10 -8.06
N PHE A 75 8.12 10.83 -7.01
CA PHE A 75 8.77 10.27 -5.83
C PHE A 75 7.83 10.37 -4.65
N ASP A 76 7.65 9.29 -3.90
CA ASP A 76 6.85 9.28 -2.68
C ASP A 76 7.56 8.56 -1.53
N ILE A 77 7.32 9.07 -0.31
CA ILE A 77 7.78 8.52 0.96
C ILE A 77 6.55 8.25 1.81
N VAL A 78 6.51 7.08 2.43
CA VAL A 78 5.49 6.70 3.40
C VAL A 78 6.18 6.28 4.68
N VAL A 79 5.85 6.94 5.79
CA VAL A 79 6.41 6.68 7.13
C VAL A 79 5.26 6.32 8.06
N PRO A 80 5.03 5.02 8.31
CA PRO A 80 3.99 4.56 9.22
C PRO A 80 4.52 4.42 10.64
N GLU A 81 3.70 4.81 11.61
CA GLU A 81 3.86 4.51 13.03
C GLU A 81 2.66 3.71 13.49
N ALA A 82 2.87 2.63 14.25
CA ALA A 82 1.78 1.79 14.70
C ALA A 82 1.87 1.45 16.18
N ARG A 83 0.68 1.20 16.73
CA ARG A 83 0.49 0.48 17.98
C ARG A 83 -0.15 -0.87 17.65
N LEU A 84 0.56 -1.92 17.97
CA LEU A 84 0.13 -3.31 17.83
C LEU A 84 -0.20 -3.87 19.20
N GLU A 85 -1.39 -4.46 19.32
CA GLU A 85 -1.85 -5.23 20.47
C GLU A 85 -2.21 -6.62 19.97
N GLY A 86 -1.56 -7.65 20.50
CA GLY A 86 -1.77 -9.02 20.07
C GLY A 86 -1.87 -9.97 21.26
N SER A 87 -2.65 -11.04 21.11
CA SER A 87 -2.75 -12.15 22.06
C SER A 87 -2.84 -13.47 21.31
N ALA A 88 -2.28 -14.52 21.89
CA ALA A 88 -2.34 -15.88 21.38
C ALA A 88 -2.13 -16.87 22.53
N LEU A 89 -2.48 -18.14 22.29
CA LEU A 89 -2.03 -19.24 23.13
C LEU A 89 -0.73 -19.80 22.51
N PHE A 90 0.31 -19.93 23.29
CA PHE A 90 1.55 -20.60 22.91
C PHE A 90 1.76 -21.82 23.80
N ALA A 91 1.69 -23.01 23.22
CA ALA A 91 1.71 -24.28 23.96
C ALA A 91 0.65 -24.33 25.10
N GLY A 92 -0.56 -23.81 24.86
CA GLY A 92 -1.64 -23.70 25.82
C GLY A 92 -1.52 -22.54 26.82
N GLU A 93 -0.41 -21.83 26.86
CA GLU A 93 -0.18 -20.71 27.75
C GLU A 93 -0.52 -19.36 27.05
N PRO A 94 -1.28 -18.45 27.69
CA PRO A 94 -1.60 -17.16 27.12
C PRO A 94 -0.34 -16.29 26.99
N ARG A 95 -0.16 -15.68 25.82
CA ARG A 95 0.91 -14.74 25.51
C ARG A 95 0.33 -13.48 24.93
N GLU A 96 0.88 -12.34 25.34
CA GLU A 96 0.49 -11.03 24.87
C GLU A 96 1.69 -10.29 24.27
N ARG A 97 1.42 -9.48 23.27
CA ARG A 97 2.40 -8.58 22.64
C ARG A 97 1.80 -7.19 22.49
N ASN A 98 2.41 -6.22 23.15
CA ASN A 98 2.10 -4.81 23.01
C ASN A 98 3.37 -4.09 22.55
N VAL A 99 3.32 -3.42 21.40
CA VAL A 99 4.45 -2.66 20.87
C VAL A 99 3.96 -1.42 20.13
N THR A 100 4.67 -0.32 20.33
CA THR A 100 4.44 0.95 19.63
C THR A 100 5.75 1.41 19.02
N GLY A 101 5.73 1.86 17.78
CA GLY A 101 6.91 2.35 17.09
C GLY A 101 6.72 2.51 15.60
N LEU A 102 7.80 2.83 14.92
CA LEU A 102 7.81 2.94 13.47
C LEU A 102 7.72 1.55 12.81
N ILE A 103 6.93 1.47 11.76
CA ILE A 103 7.02 0.40 10.76
C ILE A 103 8.10 0.79 9.75
N ASP A 104 8.67 -0.16 9.03
CA ASP A 104 9.65 0.12 7.98
C ASP A 104 9.07 1.13 6.96
N PRO A 105 9.72 2.30 6.75
CA PRO A 105 9.24 3.29 5.79
C PRO A 105 9.43 2.80 4.36
N ARG A 106 8.63 3.34 3.45
CA ARG A 106 8.71 2.98 2.04
C ARG A 106 9.00 4.20 1.18
N PHE A 107 10.00 4.08 0.34
CA PHE A 107 10.36 5.03 -0.71
C PHE A 107 9.94 4.46 -2.05
N ARG A 108 9.27 5.25 -2.90
CA ARG A 108 8.90 4.79 -4.23
C ARG A 108 9.20 5.86 -5.27
N PHE A 109 9.84 5.43 -6.35
CA PHE A 109 10.03 6.19 -7.56
C PHE A 109 9.20 5.58 -8.69
N SER A 110 8.50 6.42 -9.44
CA SER A 110 7.61 5.99 -10.54
C SER A 110 7.82 6.87 -11.74
N VAL A 111 7.73 6.29 -12.94
CA VAL A 111 7.79 7.01 -14.23
C VAL A 111 6.71 6.45 -15.15
N ASN A 112 5.94 7.36 -15.76
CA ASN A 112 5.00 7.03 -16.82
C ASN A 112 5.71 7.23 -18.17
N PHE A 113 6.26 6.18 -18.74
CA PHE A 113 7.06 6.25 -19.95
C PHE A 113 6.21 6.34 -21.23
N TYR A 114 4.90 6.08 -21.16
CA TYR A 114 3.95 6.24 -22.26
C TYR A 114 2.69 6.96 -21.80
N GLY A 115 2.18 7.87 -22.64
CA GLY A 115 0.86 8.49 -22.50
C GLY A 115 0.73 9.57 -21.45
N ALA A 116 1.75 9.87 -20.65
CA ALA A 116 1.71 10.91 -19.62
C ALA A 116 2.95 11.80 -19.73
N PRO A 117 2.87 12.91 -20.49
CA PRO A 117 3.94 13.90 -20.51
C PRO A 117 4.06 14.62 -19.16
N SER A 118 5.24 15.17 -18.90
CA SER A 118 5.43 16.13 -17.81
C SER A 118 4.72 17.43 -18.17
N LEU A 119 3.78 17.87 -17.34
CA LEU A 119 2.92 19.01 -17.61
C LEU A 119 2.98 20.02 -16.46
N SER A 120 3.11 21.29 -16.80
CA SER A 120 2.87 22.39 -15.89
C SER A 120 1.39 22.45 -15.45
N LEU A 121 1.10 23.16 -14.36
CA LEU A 121 -0.29 23.39 -13.93
C LEU A 121 -1.13 24.13 -14.98
N ALA A 122 -0.52 24.94 -15.84
CA ALA A 122 -1.22 25.67 -16.89
C ALA A 122 -1.62 24.76 -18.06
N GLU A 123 -0.80 23.78 -18.39
CA GLU A 123 -1.04 22.82 -19.48
C GLU A 123 -1.99 21.70 -19.06
N PHE A 124 -1.99 21.37 -17.78
CA PHE A 124 -2.72 20.26 -17.21
C PHE A 124 -4.24 20.24 -17.50
N PRO A 125 -4.98 21.38 -17.49
CA PRO A 125 -6.41 21.39 -17.79
C PRO A 125 -6.75 20.95 -19.21
N ASN A 126 -5.80 21.09 -20.16
CA ASN A 126 -5.97 20.73 -21.56
C ASN A 126 -5.56 19.29 -21.87
N TYR A 127 -4.90 18.62 -20.94
CA TYR A 127 -4.48 17.24 -21.12
C TYR A 127 -5.67 16.28 -21.00
N GLN A 128 -5.82 15.44 -21.99
CA GLN A 128 -6.79 14.34 -21.99
C GLN A 128 -6.04 13.01 -21.84
N GLN A 129 -6.21 12.41 -20.69
CA GLN A 129 -5.68 11.08 -20.48
C GLN A 129 -6.40 10.08 -21.39
N ASP A 130 -5.62 9.24 -22.05
CA ASP A 130 -6.08 8.08 -22.78
C ASP A 130 -5.44 6.81 -22.17
N LEU A 131 -4.41 6.28 -22.76
CA LEU A 131 -3.63 5.15 -22.30
C LEU A 131 -2.34 5.67 -21.64
N ILE A 132 -2.05 5.19 -20.43
CA ILE A 132 -0.79 5.45 -19.73
C ILE A 132 -0.14 4.11 -19.39
N ILE A 133 1.16 4.00 -19.62
CA ILE A 133 1.96 2.87 -19.17
C ILE A 133 3.12 3.42 -18.33
N GLY A 134 3.35 2.83 -17.17
CA GLY A 134 4.35 3.27 -16.25
C GLY A 134 5.00 2.13 -15.48
N ALA A 135 6.14 2.45 -14.89
CA ALA A 135 6.86 1.55 -14.00
C ALA A 135 7.14 2.25 -12.67
N SER A 136 7.27 1.48 -11.62
CA SER A 136 7.75 1.97 -10.33
C SER A 136 8.69 0.98 -9.66
N LEU A 137 9.55 1.50 -8.78
CA LEU A 137 10.34 0.72 -7.84
C LEU A 137 10.07 1.26 -6.44
N ALA A 138 9.56 0.41 -5.56
CA ALA A 138 9.46 0.71 -4.14
C ALA A 138 10.58 0.01 -3.38
N ILE A 139 11.20 0.71 -2.42
CA ILE A 139 12.27 0.22 -1.55
C ILE A 139 11.82 0.45 -0.11
N THR A 140 11.95 -0.59 0.70
CA THR A 140 11.64 -0.56 2.13
C THR A 140 12.88 -0.93 2.92
N PRO A 141 13.59 0.03 3.54
CA PRO A 141 14.74 -0.24 4.40
C PRO A 141 14.30 -0.75 5.78
N PRO A 142 15.12 -1.58 6.46
CA PRO A 142 14.84 -2.16 7.77
C PRO A 142 15.15 -1.17 8.89
N VAL A 143 14.36 -0.12 9.06
CA VAL A 143 14.56 0.90 10.08
C VAL A 143 13.39 1.02 11.05
N GLY A 144 12.38 0.17 10.92
CA GLY A 144 11.26 0.05 11.83
C GLY A 144 11.64 -0.53 13.18
N GLN A 145 10.71 -0.49 14.11
CA GLN A 145 10.91 -1.07 15.44
C GLN A 145 11.02 -2.60 15.33
N TYR A 146 12.17 -3.13 15.75
CA TYR A 146 12.49 -4.54 15.74
C TYR A 146 13.14 -4.97 17.06
N ASP A 147 12.77 -6.14 17.53
CA ASP A 147 13.30 -6.82 18.71
C ASP A 147 13.54 -8.28 18.34
N SER A 148 14.79 -8.67 18.18
CA SER A 148 15.18 -10.02 17.73
C SER A 148 14.79 -11.13 18.70
N SER A 149 14.46 -10.81 19.95
CA SER A 149 13.94 -11.79 20.93
C SER A 149 12.45 -12.08 20.74
N ARG A 150 11.77 -11.40 19.84
CA ARG A 150 10.31 -11.45 19.65
C ARG A 150 9.92 -11.95 18.27
N LEU A 151 8.89 -12.80 18.25
CA LEU A 151 8.33 -13.33 17.00
C LEU A 151 7.59 -12.24 16.20
N ILE A 152 6.87 -11.34 16.89
CA ILE A 152 6.03 -10.30 16.25
C ILE A 152 6.67 -8.95 16.47
N ASN A 153 6.97 -8.27 15.39
CA ASN A 153 7.60 -6.97 15.31
C ASN A 153 6.85 -6.03 14.35
N LEU A 154 7.11 -4.72 14.44
CA LEU A 154 6.59 -3.71 13.50
C LEU A 154 7.49 -3.59 12.27
N GLY A 155 8.81 -3.68 12.43
CA GLY A 155 9.79 -3.77 11.36
C GLY A 155 10.14 -5.22 11.02
N ASN A 156 10.60 -5.45 9.80
CA ASN A 156 10.97 -6.79 9.31
C ASN A 156 12.47 -7.09 9.41
N ASN A 157 13.28 -6.10 9.80
CA ASN A 157 14.76 -6.19 9.88
C ASN A 157 15.41 -6.73 8.61
N ARG A 158 14.85 -6.40 7.43
CA ARG A 158 15.39 -6.77 6.11
C ARG A 158 14.94 -5.77 5.07
N TRP A 159 15.70 -5.63 4.01
CA TRP A 159 15.32 -4.84 2.86
C TRP A 159 14.23 -5.54 2.03
N SER A 160 13.35 -4.75 1.42
CA SER A 160 12.52 -5.24 0.35
C SER A 160 12.51 -4.29 -0.85
N PHE A 161 12.40 -4.89 -2.04
CA PHE A 161 12.39 -4.21 -3.34
C PHE A 161 11.18 -4.68 -4.12
N LYS A 162 10.33 -3.72 -4.53
CA LYS A 162 9.10 -4.03 -5.28
C LYS A 162 9.10 -3.28 -6.61
N PRO A 163 9.64 -3.83 -7.70
CA PRO A 163 9.35 -3.38 -9.05
C PRO A 163 7.89 -3.65 -9.41
N GLU A 164 7.30 -2.71 -10.15
CA GLU A 164 5.90 -2.79 -10.60
C GLU A 164 5.78 -2.18 -12.00
N LEU A 165 4.97 -2.80 -12.86
CA LEU A 165 4.52 -2.29 -14.14
C LEU A 165 3.02 -2.07 -14.08
N GLY A 166 2.55 -0.95 -14.63
CA GLY A 166 1.13 -0.61 -14.62
C GLY A 166 0.66 0.00 -15.93
N ILE A 167 -0.59 -0.26 -16.22
CA ILE A 167 -1.33 0.29 -17.35
C ILE A 167 -2.61 0.94 -16.83
N SER A 168 -2.94 2.12 -17.34
CA SER A 168 -4.16 2.85 -16.99
C SER A 168 -4.83 3.35 -18.27
N LYS A 169 -6.10 3.01 -18.47
CA LYS A 169 -6.91 3.43 -19.61
C LYS A 169 -8.12 4.21 -19.12
N ARG A 170 -8.33 5.40 -19.68
CA ARG A 170 -9.50 6.21 -19.39
C ARG A 170 -10.58 6.02 -20.45
N LEU A 171 -11.81 5.79 -19.99
CA LEU A 171 -13.03 5.60 -20.80
C LEU A 171 -14.10 6.57 -20.25
N GLY A 172 -14.05 7.82 -20.72
CA GLY A 172 -14.97 8.85 -20.22
C GLY A 172 -14.81 9.13 -18.73
N ALA A 173 -15.82 8.83 -17.92
CA ALA A 173 -15.81 8.97 -16.47
C ALA A 173 -15.15 7.79 -15.75
N VAL A 174 -14.97 6.67 -16.43
CA VAL A 174 -14.36 5.46 -15.89
C VAL A 174 -12.87 5.42 -16.23
N THR A 175 -12.04 4.99 -15.28
CA THR A 175 -10.64 4.65 -15.52
C THR A 175 -10.42 3.21 -15.05
N LEU A 176 -9.81 2.42 -15.91
CA LEU A 176 -9.41 1.04 -15.62
C LEU A 176 -7.90 1.02 -15.42
N GLU A 177 -7.45 0.38 -14.37
CA GLU A 177 -6.02 0.22 -14.10
C GLU A 177 -5.72 -1.26 -13.81
N LEU A 178 -4.58 -1.72 -14.33
CA LEU A 178 -4.03 -3.04 -14.08
C LEU A 178 -2.54 -2.90 -13.80
N SER A 179 -2.05 -3.58 -12.78
CA SER A 179 -0.61 -3.63 -12.51
C SER A 179 -0.15 -5.02 -12.07
N GLY A 180 1.11 -5.31 -12.39
CA GLY A 180 1.82 -6.50 -11.95
C GLY A 180 3.10 -6.10 -11.21
N ALA A 181 3.39 -6.78 -10.11
CA ALA A 181 4.56 -6.51 -9.29
C ALA A 181 5.19 -7.78 -8.71
N GLY A 182 6.48 -7.72 -8.41
CA GLY A 182 7.18 -8.72 -7.60
C GLY A 182 7.82 -8.04 -6.40
N THR A 183 7.68 -8.59 -5.21
CA THR A 183 8.41 -8.13 -4.02
C THR A 183 9.50 -9.11 -3.69
N PHE A 184 10.74 -8.63 -3.61
CA PHE A 184 11.95 -9.39 -3.32
C PHE A 184 12.49 -8.94 -1.97
N PHE A 185 13.05 -9.86 -1.19
CA PHE A 185 13.50 -9.62 0.17
C PHE A 185 14.98 -10.00 0.29
N THR A 186 15.71 -9.31 1.17
CA THR A 186 16.95 -9.83 1.73
C THR A 186 16.65 -10.72 2.93
N ASP A 187 17.62 -11.46 3.40
CA ASP A 187 17.46 -12.22 4.63
C ASP A 187 17.44 -11.31 5.86
N ASN A 188 16.88 -11.82 6.94
CA ASN A 188 17.00 -11.27 8.28
C ASN A 188 17.83 -12.24 9.13
N ASP A 189 19.06 -11.86 9.43
CA ASP A 189 20.04 -12.71 10.13
C ASP A 189 20.00 -12.57 11.66
N ASP A 190 19.07 -11.79 12.20
CA ASP A 190 18.94 -11.56 13.64
C ASP A 190 17.49 -11.89 14.12
N PHE A 191 17.04 -13.09 13.85
CA PHE A 191 15.70 -13.57 14.23
C PHE A 191 15.81 -14.59 15.37
N LEU A 192 15.06 -14.37 16.48
CA LEU A 192 14.92 -15.29 17.63
C LEU A 192 16.25 -15.95 18.06
N GLY A 193 17.27 -15.14 18.39
CA GLY A 193 18.55 -15.63 18.85
C GLY A 193 19.56 -15.88 17.72
N HIS A 194 19.64 -14.96 16.76
CA HIS A 194 20.57 -14.96 15.63
C HIS A 194 20.32 -16.06 14.57
N ARG A 195 19.06 -16.43 14.42
CA ARG A 195 18.64 -17.31 13.32
C ARG A 195 18.40 -16.47 12.05
N THR A 196 18.55 -17.09 10.91
CA THR A 196 18.31 -16.45 9.61
C THR A 196 16.90 -16.77 9.09
N VAL A 197 16.11 -15.75 8.79
CA VAL A 197 14.85 -15.88 8.07
C VAL A 197 15.01 -15.41 6.64
N SER A 198 14.74 -16.30 5.70
CA SER A 198 14.65 -16.01 4.27
C SER A 198 13.19 -16.06 3.81
N GLN A 199 12.87 -15.32 2.76
CA GLN A 199 11.51 -15.33 2.16
C GLN A 199 11.59 -15.31 0.64
N ASP A 200 10.87 -16.23 0.01
CA ASP A 200 10.67 -16.26 -1.43
C ASP A 200 9.94 -14.99 -1.93
N PRO A 201 10.13 -14.62 -3.19
CA PRO A 201 9.42 -13.49 -3.77
C PRO A 201 7.89 -13.64 -3.68
N ILE A 202 7.20 -12.50 -3.50
CA ILE A 202 5.73 -12.42 -3.61
C ILE A 202 5.39 -11.73 -4.93
N TYR A 203 4.62 -12.40 -5.77
CA TYR A 203 4.09 -11.85 -7.00
C TYR A 203 2.66 -11.36 -6.79
N GLN A 204 2.31 -10.25 -7.44
CA GLN A 204 1.06 -9.57 -7.21
C GLN A 204 0.49 -9.02 -8.52
N VAL A 205 -0.82 -9.14 -8.67
CA VAL A 205 -1.60 -8.47 -9.71
C VAL A 205 -2.68 -7.64 -9.04
N GLN A 206 -2.83 -6.39 -9.47
CA GLN A 206 -3.86 -5.49 -8.97
C GLN A 206 -4.69 -4.94 -10.12
N ALA A 207 -5.99 -4.86 -9.93
CA ALA A 207 -6.90 -4.20 -10.84
C ALA A 207 -7.76 -3.17 -10.09
N HIS A 208 -8.01 -2.03 -10.74
CA HIS A 208 -8.84 -0.97 -10.20
C HIS A 208 -9.85 -0.49 -11.23
N VAL A 209 -11.07 -0.27 -10.77
CA VAL A 209 -12.12 0.40 -11.54
C VAL A 209 -12.47 1.67 -10.81
N ILE A 210 -12.24 2.80 -11.45
CA ILE A 210 -12.40 4.13 -10.85
C ILE A 210 -13.48 4.88 -11.60
N TYR A 211 -14.45 5.43 -10.89
CA TYR A 211 -15.48 6.32 -11.43
C TYR A 211 -15.32 7.73 -10.86
N ALA A 212 -15.17 8.71 -11.74
CA ALA A 212 -15.02 10.12 -11.37
C ALA A 212 -16.30 10.89 -11.67
N PHE A 213 -16.94 11.40 -10.62
CA PHE A 213 -18.12 12.26 -10.74
C PHE A 213 -17.75 13.68 -11.19
N SER A 214 -18.72 14.40 -11.71
CA SER A 214 -18.52 15.76 -12.24
C SER A 214 -18.13 16.79 -11.18
N ASN A 215 -18.47 16.57 -9.91
CA ASN A 215 -18.16 17.44 -8.77
C ASN A 215 -16.76 17.18 -8.17
N GLY A 216 -15.95 16.30 -8.78
CA GLY A 216 -14.60 15.96 -8.32
C GLY A 216 -14.56 14.85 -7.27
N VAL A 217 -15.69 14.37 -6.80
CA VAL A 217 -15.79 13.11 -6.02
C VAL A 217 -15.40 11.95 -6.93
N TRP A 218 -14.71 10.96 -6.40
CA TRP A 218 -14.48 9.72 -7.12
C TRP A 218 -14.54 8.52 -6.17
N VAL A 219 -14.96 7.39 -6.75
CA VAL A 219 -14.99 6.09 -6.08
C VAL A 219 -14.12 5.12 -6.84
N ALA A 220 -13.61 4.11 -6.15
CA ALA A 220 -12.93 3.00 -6.80
C ALA A 220 -13.27 1.68 -6.12
N LEU A 221 -13.30 0.64 -6.95
CA LEU A 221 -13.26 -0.75 -6.52
C LEU A 221 -11.89 -1.29 -6.87
N ASP A 222 -11.31 -2.01 -5.95
CA ASP A 222 -9.94 -2.49 -6.01
C ASP A 222 -9.95 -4.01 -5.79
N THR A 223 -9.17 -4.75 -6.56
CA THR A 223 -8.87 -6.16 -6.28
C THR A 223 -7.38 -6.40 -6.38
N THR A 224 -6.88 -7.27 -5.51
CA THR A 224 -5.48 -7.68 -5.48
C THR A 224 -5.41 -9.18 -5.30
N TYR A 225 -4.69 -9.84 -6.19
CA TYR A 225 -4.25 -11.22 -6.04
C TYR A 225 -2.75 -11.24 -5.80
N PHE A 226 -2.29 -12.01 -4.83
CA PHE A 226 -0.87 -12.21 -4.59
C PHE A 226 -0.56 -13.65 -4.24
N SER A 227 0.62 -14.11 -4.67
CA SER A 227 1.07 -15.49 -4.56
C SER A 227 2.58 -15.54 -4.34
N GLY A 228 3.05 -16.50 -3.54
CA GLY A 228 4.46 -16.67 -3.20
C GLY A 228 4.75 -16.46 -1.71
N GLY A 229 5.96 -16.01 -1.40
CA GLY A 229 6.34 -15.55 -0.07
C GLY A 229 6.52 -16.65 0.97
N SER A 230 6.79 -17.90 0.55
CA SER A 230 7.19 -18.95 1.49
C SER A 230 8.41 -18.52 2.29
N THR A 231 8.37 -18.77 3.60
CA THR A 231 9.50 -18.46 4.47
C THR A 231 10.26 -19.70 4.89
N SER A 232 11.54 -19.50 5.23
CA SER A 232 12.36 -20.53 5.87
C SER A 232 13.13 -19.92 7.04
N VAL A 233 13.43 -20.73 8.03
CA VAL A 233 14.27 -20.38 9.17
C VAL A 233 15.44 -21.34 9.20
N ASP A 234 16.69 -20.83 9.05
CA ASP A 234 17.92 -21.62 8.93
C ASP A 234 17.83 -22.69 7.83
N GLY A 235 17.15 -22.35 6.71
CA GLY A 235 16.93 -23.27 5.59
C GLY A 235 15.79 -24.27 5.77
N VAL A 236 15.10 -24.29 6.92
CA VAL A 236 13.93 -25.14 7.14
C VAL A 236 12.67 -24.39 6.73
N SER A 237 11.92 -24.92 5.76
CA SER A 237 10.70 -24.31 5.24
C SER A 237 9.56 -24.29 6.28
N ASN A 238 8.87 -23.17 6.36
CA ASN A 238 7.69 -22.99 7.22
C ASN A 238 6.38 -23.44 6.55
N HIS A 239 6.41 -23.87 5.28
CA HIS A 239 5.24 -24.31 4.49
C HIS A 239 4.09 -23.25 4.46
N ASP A 240 4.43 -21.99 4.50
CA ASP A 240 3.55 -20.83 4.62
C ASP A 240 3.34 -20.08 3.30
N PHE A 241 3.39 -20.78 2.18
CA PHE A 241 3.10 -20.25 0.85
C PHE A 241 1.76 -19.52 0.84
N GLN A 242 1.78 -18.28 0.38
CA GLN A 242 0.63 -17.40 0.30
C GLN A 242 -0.03 -17.48 -1.07
N GLU A 243 -1.36 -17.51 -1.06
CA GLU A 243 -2.18 -17.42 -2.27
C GLU A 243 -3.49 -16.75 -1.85
N ASN A 244 -3.56 -15.44 -1.99
CA ASN A 244 -4.60 -14.65 -1.36
C ASN A 244 -5.21 -13.65 -2.34
N THR A 245 -6.52 -13.44 -2.23
CA THR A 245 -7.26 -12.40 -2.93
C THR A 245 -7.87 -11.45 -1.93
N ARG A 246 -7.76 -10.15 -2.22
CA ARG A 246 -8.36 -9.08 -1.44
C ARG A 246 -9.20 -8.18 -2.32
N TYR A 247 -10.29 -7.67 -1.77
CA TYR A 247 -11.10 -6.61 -2.37
C TYR A 247 -11.01 -5.34 -1.53
N GLY A 248 -11.18 -4.22 -2.18
CA GLY A 248 -11.16 -2.93 -1.54
C GLY A 248 -12.11 -1.93 -2.18
N GLY A 249 -12.43 -0.92 -1.42
CA GLY A 249 -13.22 0.22 -1.89
C GLY A 249 -12.59 1.53 -1.42
N THR A 250 -12.67 2.54 -2.27
CA THR A 250 -12.18 3.88 -1.96
C THR A 250 -13.21 4.92 -2.34
N LEU A 251 -13.42 5.90 -1.44
CA LEU A 251 -14.18 7.11 -1.71
C LEU A 251 -13.27 8.31 -1.44
N THR A 252 -13.19 9.26 -2.37
CA THR A 252 -12.46 10.51 -2.16
C THR A 252 -13.39 11.72 -2.35
N LEU A 253 -13.36 12.58 -1.36
CA LEU A 253 -14.16 13.79 -1.28
C LEU A 253 -13.24 15.02 -1.38
N PRO A 254 -13.32 15.86 -2.42
CA PRO A 254 -12.63 17.14 -2.46
C PRO A 254 -13.29 18.10 -1.47
N LEU A 255 -12.55 18.58 -0.47
CA LEU A 255 -13.03 19.58 0.50
C LEU A 255 -12.77 20.99 0.00
N SER A 256 -11.68 21.19 -0.72
CA SER A 256 -11.31 22.46 -1.35
C SER A 256 -10.39 22.21 -2.54
N ARG A 257 -9.83 23.27 -3.14
CA ARG A 257 -8.84 23.15 -4.23
C ARG A 257 -7.59 22.38 -3.80
N ASN A 258 -7.23 22.48 -2.52
CA ASN A 258 -5.97 21.94 -1.99
C ASN A 258 -6.19 20.80 -1.00
N HIS A 259 -7.41 20.59 -0.53
CA HIS A 259 -7.71 19.59 0.50
C HIS A 259 -8.68 18.53 -0.02
N SER A 260 -8.43 17.29 0.31
CA SER A 260 -9.35 16.16 0.08
C SER A 260 -9.32 15.19 1.24
N LEU A 261 -10.44 14.50 1.43
CA LEU A 261 -10.60 13.41 2.36
C LEU A 261 -10.75 12.13 1.57
N LYS A 262 -10.01 11.10 1.94
CA LYS A 262 -10.09 9.77 1.35
C LYS A 262 -10.48 8.77 2.42
N LEU A 263 -11.55 8.03 2.18
CA LEU A 263 -11.97 6.87 2.96
C LEU A 263 -11.66 5.63 2.16
N PHE A 264 -11.20 4.58 2.81
CA PHE A 264 -10.96 3.31 2.13
C PHE A 264 -11.18 2.13 3.08
N THR A 265 -11.56 1.02 2.48
CA THR A 265 -11.67 -0.27 3.16
C THR A 265 -11.08 -1.36 2.29
N SER A 266 -10.64 -2.45 2.92
CA SER A 266 -10.18 -3.65 2.22
C SER A 266 -10.37 -4.86 3.11
N GLU A 267 -10.81 -5.98 2.53
CA GLU A 267 -10.95 -7.25 3.22
C GLU A 267 -10.38 -8.41 2.41
N GLY A 268 -10.03 -9.52 3.08
CA GLY A 268 -9.60 -10.76 2.46
C GLY A 268 -10.81 -11.55 1.94
N ALA A 269 -10.79 -11.95 0.67
CA ALA A 269 -11.84 -12.77 0.08
C ALA A 269 -11.48 -14.25 0.04
N HIS A 270 -10.24 -14.55 -0.23
CA HIS A 270 -9.67 -15.89 -0.20
C HIS A 270 -8.29 -15.82 0.43
N THR A 271 -8.01 -16.71 1.37
CA THR A 271 -6.73 -16.78 2.06
C THR A 271 -6.33 -18.24 2.22
N ARG A 272 -5.24 -18.65 1.56
CA ARG A 272 -4.67 -19.99 1.72
C ARG A 272 -3.79 -20.06 2.97
N THR A 273 -2.88 -19.10 3.10
CA THR A 273 -1.98 -18.97 4.23
C THR A 273 -1.72 -17.50 4.50
N GLY A 274 -1.54 -17.14 5.74
CA GLY A 274 -1.32 -15.77 6.15
C GLY A 274 -2.56 -15.17 6.78
N SER A 275 -2.57 -13.87 6.92
CA SER A 275 -3.55 -13.17 7.71
C SER A 275 -4.80 -12.80 6.92
N GLN A 276 -5.92 -13.31 7.33
CA GLN A 276 -7.21 -12.71 6.98
C GLN A 276 -7.40 -11.49 7.88
N TYR A 277 -7.37 -10.31 7.29
CA TYR A 277 -7.54 -9.04 8.01
C TYR A 277 -8.37 -8.05 7.25
N ASP A 278 -9.07 -7.20 7.98
CA ASP A 278 -9.84 -6.09 7.45
C ASP A 278 -9.11 -4.78 7.71
N VAL A 279 -9.23 -3.85 6.80
CA VAL A 279 -8.64 -2.52 6.89
C VAL A 279 -9.75 -1.49 6.71
N LEU A 280 -9.80 -0.54 7.61
CA LEU A 280 -10.59 0.69 7.45
C LEU A 280 -9.66 1.88 7.67
N GLY A 281 -9.67 2.83 6.75
CA GLY A 281 -8.79 3.98 6.85
C GLY A 281 -9.42 5.27 6.39
N ILE A 282 -8.94 6.36 7.01
CA ILE A 282 -9.27 7.74 6.67
C ILE A 282 -7.99 8.50 6.42
N VAL A 283 -7.92 9.28 5.34
CA VAL A 283 -6.74 10.04 4.92
C VAL A 283 -7.16 11.45 4.59
N TRP A 284 -6.57 12.43 5.27
CA TRP A 284 -6.61 13.81 4.85
C TRP A 284 -5.41 14.10 3.96
N GLN A 285 -5.66 14.67 2.78
CA GLN A 285 -4.65 14.98 1.79
C GLN A 285 -4.60 16.48 1.56
N TYR A 286 -3.39 17.03 1.60
CA TYR A 286 -3.10 18.43 1.29
C TYR A 286 -2.19 18.51 0.08
N ARG A 287 -2.61 19.28 -0.95
CA ARG A 287 -1.85 19.55 -2.14
C ARG A 287 -1.30 20.97 -2.10
N PHE A 288 -0.01 21.11 -2.30
CA PHE A 288 0.67 22.39 -2.37
C PHE A 288 1.69 22.44 -3.53
N GLY A 289 2.18 23.64 -3.83
CA GLY A 289 3.14 23.87 -4.91
C GLY A 289 2.49 24.27 -6.23
N GLY A 290 3.31 24.82 -7.13
CA GLY A 290 2.88 25.42 -8.40
C GLY A 290 2.97 24.51 -9.62
N GLY A 291 3.26 23.22 -9.46
CA GLY A 291 3.58 22.30 -10.56
C GLY A 291 5.10 22.18 -10.78
N LEU A 292 5.46 21.54 -11.88
CA LEU A 292 6.85 21.38 -12.33
C LEU A 292 7.38 22.69 -12.91
#